data_dcf8b7ffb899fe0f6ef037a34d24ce0a
#
_entry.id   dcf8b7ffb899fe0f6ef037a34d24ce0a
#
_cell.length_a   1.000
_cell.length_b   1.000
_cell.length_c   1.000
_cell.angle_alpha   90.00
_cell.angle_beta   90.00
_cell.angle_gamma   90.00
#
_symmetry.space_group_name_H-M   'P 1'
#
loop_
_entity.id
_entity.type
_entity.pdbx_description
1 polymer ?
#
loop_
_entity_poly.entity_id
_entity_poly.type
_entity_poly.pdbx_seq_one_letter_code
_entity_poly.pdbx_strand_id
1 'polypeptide(L)'
;SRFSIITGMYSARLGAHNMRTGDYHNYKTPEEVTHRKDIGVIDKAGKNIPEYEVVPPTYVKPFTEILRANGYYCANNFKCDYQFNAPFTAWDEVSSTVSFRDAPKDKPFFYVWNTLLTHESRIWERSNIPLTVKPKDVEIPSYFPDIPEVRNDIARKYSNIEAMDEKVGEIISQLEEDGLLENTIIMFWSDHGGNLLRQKRAVGNSGLNVPLIIRYPNKIDAGTVDDRIVSLMDLGPTVLSLLNIKPPKHYDGKAIAGRYEESPRQYAFGTADRFDESTDMQRSVLDGRYVYIKNFMPELPLIYRNKYRERITMNSKLIQMDSLDKLE
;
A
#
# COMPACT_ATOMS: atom_id res chain seq x y z
N SER A 1 -4.93 1.33 3.17
CA SER A 1 -3.81 2.26 2.95
C SER A 1 -4.03 3.17 1.74
N ARG A 2 -4.28 2.61 0.52
CA ARG A 2 -4.40 3.43 -0.72
C ARG A 2 -5.53 4.44 -0.66
N PHE A 3 -6.67 4.08 -0.06
CA PHE A 3 -7.72 5.05 0.28
C PHE A 3 -7.17 6.22 1.11
N SER A 4 -6.45 5.92 2.19
CA SER A 4 -5.94 6.94 3.10
C SER A 4 -4.89 7.84 2.43
N ILE A 5 -4.05 7.28 1.55
CA ILE A 5 -3.08 8.05 0.76
C ILE A 5 -3.80 9.06 -0.15
N ILE A 6 -4.77 8.59 -0.93
CA ILE A 6 -5.40 9.43 -1.96
C ILE A 6 -6.36 10.47 -1.41
N THR A 7 -6.94 10.23 -0.21
CA THR A 7 -7.92 11.13 0.42
C THR A 7 -7.39 11.92 1.60
N GLY A 8 -6.21 11.59 2.13
CA GLY A 8 -5.68 12.18 3.36
C GLY A 8 -6.48 11.85 4.62
N MET A 9 -7.32 10.78 4.60
CA MET A 9 -8.25 10.47 5.69
C MET A 9 -8.14 9.01 6.13
N TYR A 10 -8.50 8.73 7.39
CA TYR A 10 -8.61 7.34 7.85
C TYR A 10 -9.69 6.58 7.08
N SER A 11 -9.33 5.42 6.53
CA SER A 11 -10.26 4.55 5.81
C SER A 11 -11.45 4.12 6.69
N ALA A 12 -11.21 3.83 7.98
CA ALA A 12 -12.25 3.44 8.91
C ALA A 12 -13.28 4.54 9.18
N ARG A 13 -12.88 5.83 9.12
CA ARG A 13 -13.77 6.96 9.31
C ARG A 13 -14.86 7.05 8.24
N LEU A 14 -14.55 6.58 7.04
CA LEU A 14 -15.45 6.66 5.89
C LEU A 14 -15.97 5.27 5.44
N GLY A 15 -15.73 4.22 6.24
CA GLY A 15 -16.19 2.88 5.91
C GLY A 15 -15.34 2.14 4.86
N ALA A 16 -14.21 2.70 4.42
CA ALA A 16 -13.34 2.15 3.39
C ALA A 16 -12.28 1.17 3.94
N HIS A 17 -12.55 0.49 5.03
CA HIS A 17 -11.59 -0.36 5.75
C HIS A 17 -11.69 -1.85 5.42
N ASN A 18 -12.70 -2.26 4.66
CA ASN A 18 -12.83 -3.63 4.17
C ASN A 18 -12.11 -3.78 2.82
N MET A 19 -11.39 -4.89 2.65
CA MET A 19 -10.68 -5.16 1.41
C MET A 19 -11.47 -6.07 0.48
N ARG A 20 -11.37 -5.81 -0.83
CA ARG A 20 -11.95 -6.63 -1.90
C ARG A 20 -13.43 -6.92 -1.70
N THR A 21 -14.18 -5.85 -1.53
CA THR A 21 -15.63 -5.89 -1.39
C THR A 21 -16.36 -5.53 -2.68
N GLY A 22 -15.63 -5.24 -3.72
CA GLY A 22 -16.12 -4.90 -5.04
C GLY A 22 -15.02 -4.97 -6.10
N ASP A 23 -15.40 -4.78 -7.35
CA ASP A 23 -14.49 -4.85 -8.50
C ASP A 23 -13.91 -3.47 -8.86
N TYR A 24 -13.23 -2.81 -7.91
CA TYR A 24 -12.62 -1.48 -8.09
C TYR A 24 -11.12 -1.52 -8.30
N HIS A 25 -10.62 -2.60 -8.83
CA HIS A 25 -9.19 -2.77 -8.98
C HIS A 25 -8.59 -1.85 -10.03
N ASN A 26 -9.42 -1.39 -10.96
CA ASN A 26 -9.01 -0.55 -12.06
C ASN A 26 -9.91 0.68 -12.18
N TYR A 27 -9.34 1.73 -12.74
CA TYR A 27 -10.08 2.87 -13.21
C TYR A 27 -10.98 2.41 -14.35
N LYS A 28 -12.29 2.49 -14.16
CA LYS A 28 -13.26 2.05 -15.18
C LYS A 28 -13.84 3.24 -15.90
N THR A 29 -13.99 3.11 -17.21
CA THR A 29 -14.77 4.06 -17.98
C THR A 29 -16.25 3.97 -17.57
N PRO A 30 -17.06 5.01 -17.82
CA PRO A 30 -18.49 4.95 -17.54
C PRO A 30 -19.20 3.75 -18.19
N GLU A 31 -18.72 3.29 -19.34
CA GLU A 31 -19.26 2.12 -20.05
C GLU A 31 -18.93 0.80 -19.34
N GLU A 32 -17.78 0.73 -18.68
CA GLU A 32 -17.35 -0.46 -17.92
C GLU A 32 -18.05 -0.61 -16.57
N VAL A 33 -18.70 0.45 -16.05
CA VAL A 33 -19.39 0.47 -14.76
C VAL A 33 -20.82 -0.10 -14.84
N THR A 34 -21.28 -0.50 -16.02
CA THR A 34 -22.70 -0.82 -16.29
C THR A 34 -23.26 -2.04 -15.56
N HIS A 35 -22.43 -2.93 -15.02
CA HIS A 35 -22.93 -4.09 -14.27
C HIS A 35 -22.02 -4.41 -13.07
N ARG A 36 -22.57 -4.26 -11.87
CA ARG A 36 -21.96 -4.83 -10.66
C ARG A 36 -22.09 -6.35 -10.73
N LYS A 37 -20.96 -7.03 -10.85
CA LYS A 37 -20.92 -8.49 -10.71
C LYS A 37 -20.86 -8.85 -9.24
N ASP A 38 -21.63 -9.86 -8.85
CA ASP A 38 -21.39 -10.56 -7.60
C ASP A 38 -19.91 -11.01 -7.61
N ILE A 39 -19.15 -10.56 -6.62
CA ILE A 39 -17.72 -10.88 -6.53
C ILE A 39 -17.49 -12.37 -6.25
N GLY A 40 -18.56 -13.14 -6.03
CA GLY A 40 -18.48 -14.59 -5.78
C GLY A 40 -17.71 -14.96 -4.52
N VAL A 41 -17.49 -14.00 -3.61
CA VAL A 41 -16.82 -14.26 -2.34
C VAL A 41 -17.84 -14.68 -1.31
N ILE A 42 -17.60 -15.86 -0.75
CA ILE A 42 -18.45 -16.47 0.29
C ILE A 42 -17.68 -16.40 1.61
N ASP A 43 -18.33 -15.94 2.65
CA ASP A 43 -17.76 -15.93 4.01
C ASP A 43 -17.64 -17.37 4.58
N LYS A 44 -17.04 -17.49 5.78
CA LYS A 44 -16.86 -18.79 6.43
C LYS A 44 -18.16 -19.49 6.81
N ALA A 45 -19.28 -18.75 6.89
CA ALA A 45 -20.62 -19.28 7.14
C ALA A 45 -21.35 -19.68 5.85
N GLY A 46 -20.71 -19.59 4.67
CA GLY A 46 -21.30 -19.91 3.37
C GLY A 46 -22.21 -18.82 2.82
N LYS A 47 -22.19 -17.62 3.42
CA LYS A 47 -23.03 -16.50 2.98
C LYS A 47 -22.27 -15.63 1.98
N ASN A 48 -22.92 -15.26 0.90
CA ASN A 48 -22.38 -14.30 -0.05
C ASN A 48 -22.06 -12.98 0.64
N ILE A 49 -20.84 -12.50 0.43
CA ILE A 49 -20.44 -11.16 0.84
C ILE A 49 -20.94 -10.19 -0.23
N PRO A 50 -21.85 -9.27 0.13
CA PRO A 50 -22.37 -8.32 -0.83
C PRO A 50 -21.25 -7.42 -1.33
N GLU A 51 -21.32 -7.06 -2.62
CA GLU A 51 -20.47 -6.03 -3.18
C GLU A 51 -20.72 -4.72 -2.43
N TYR A 52 -19.64 -4.07 -2.05
CA TYR A 52 -19.69 -2.85 -1.28
C TYR A 52 -18.66 -1.85 -1.79
N GLU A 53 -19.14 -0.70 -2.19
CA GLU A 53 -18.32 0.48 -2.49
C GLU A 53 -18.64 1.58 -1.50
N VAL A 54 -17.59 2.25 -1.04
CA VAL A 54 -17.78 3.46 -0.28
C VAL A 54 -18.20 4.58 -1.22
N VAL A 55 -19.22 5.32 -0.82
CA VAL A 55 -19.54 6.61 -1.43
C VAL A 55 -19.00 7.70 -0.51
N PRO A 56 -17.82 8.26 -0.80
CA PRO A 56 -17.26 9.33 0.03
C PRO A 56 -18.19 10.55 0.03
N PRO A 57 -18.28 11.29 1.14
CA PRO A 57 -18.96 12.58 1.15
C PRO A 57 -18.39 13.50 0.05
N THR A 58 -19.20 14.38 -0.49
CA THR A 58 -18.86 15.24 -1.64
C THR A 58 -17.64 16.14 -1.45
N TYR A 59 -17.29 16.43 -0.21
CA TYR A 59 -16.10 17.23 0.13
C TYR A 59 -14.81 16.40 0.15
N VAL A 60 -14.90 15.07 0.19
CA VAL A 60 -13.74 14.17 0.18
C VAL A 60 -13.36 13.90 -1.26
N LYS A 61 -12.21 14.42 -1.65
CA LYS A 61 -11.67 14.29 -3.00
C LYS A 61 -10.29 13.66 -2.98
N PRO A 62 -9.92 12.91 -4.03
CA PRO A 62 -8.51 12.60 -4.28
C PRO A 62 -7.67 13.87 -4.29
N PHE A 63 -6.54 13.89 -3.59
CA PHE A 63 -5.67 15.07 -3.60
C PHE A 63 -5.13 15.40 -4.99
N THR A 64 -5.11 14.43 -5.88
CA THR A 64 -4.74 14.60 -7.29
C THR A 64 -5.70 15.52 -8.05
N GLU A 65 -7.00 15.56 -7.71
CA GLU A 65 -7.90 16.57 -8.27
C GLU A 65 -7.47 18.00 -7.91
N ILE A 66 -6.93 18.18 -6.69
CA ILE A 66 -6.40 19.49 -6.26
C ILE A 66 -5.14 19.84 -7.05
N LEU A 67 -4.25 18.86 -7.29
CA LEU A 67 -3.07 19.06 -8.12
C LEU A 67 -3.45 19.45 -9.55
N ARG A 68 -4.40 18.72 -10.16
CA ARG A 68 -4.89 19.01 -11.52
C ARG A 68 -5.51 20.41 -11.60
N ALA A 69 -6.29 20.81 -10.60
CA ALA A 69 -6.84 22.17 -10.51
C ALA A 69 -5.75 23.25 -10.39
N ASN A 70 -4.54 22.88 -9.98
CA ASN A 70 -3.35 23.76 -9.91
C ASN A 70 -2.39 23.55 -11.09
N GLY A 71 -2.85 22.93 -12.19
CA GLY A 71 -2.12 22.85 -13.44
C GLY A 71 -1.19 21.65 -13.59
N TYR A 72 -1.15 20.73 -12.64
CA TYR A 72 -0.36 19.50 -12.74
C TYR A 72 -1.01 18.48 -13.67
N TYR A 73 -0.21 17.82 -14.47
CA TYR A 73 -0.58 16.57 -15.12
C TYR A 73 -0.40 15.42 -14.13
N CYS A 74 -1.47 14.68 -13.84
CA CYS A 74 -1.47 13.61 -12.87
C CYS A 74 -1.66 12.26 -13.55
N ALA A 75 -0.67 11.38 -13.47
CA ALA A 75 -0.71 10.04 -14.06
C ALA A 75 -0.47 8.94 -13.02
N ASN A 76 -1.13 7.81 -13.17
CA ASN A 76 -1.01 6.66 -12.30
C ASN A 76 -0.79 5.38 -13.11
N ASN A 77 0.29 4.68 -12.82
CA ASN A 77 0.54 3.37 -13.42
C ASN A 77 -0.42 2.34 -12.80
N PHE A 78 -1.56 2.18 -13.42
CA PHE A 78 -2.70 1.25 -13.29
C PHE A 78 -3.32 1.00 -11.90
N LYS A 79 -2.58 0.85 -10.83
CA LYS A 79 -3.11 0.35 -9.56
C LYS A 79 -3.74 1.44 -8.71
N CYS A 80 -5.05 1.35 -8.48
CA CYS A 80 -5.82 2.27 -7.64
C CYS A 80 -6.16 1.67 -6.26
N ASP A 81 -6.96 0.63 -6.21
CA ASP A 81 -7.39 -0.08 -4.97
C ASP A 81 -7.91 0.86 -3.86
N TYR A 82 -8.72 1.87 -4.24
CA TYR A 82 -9.16 2.92 -3.31
C TYR A 82 -10.37 2.55 -2.46
N GLN A 83 -11.02 1.41 -2.70
CA GLN A 83 -12.28 1.00 -2.05
C GLN A 83 -13.47 1.94 -2.34
N PHE A 84 -13.34 2.77 -3.36
CA PHE A 84 -14.39 3.57 -3.98
C PHE A 84 -14.07 3.75 -5.46
N ASN A 85 -15.10 3.98 -6.25
CA ASN A 85 -14.91 4.31 -7.66
C ASN A 85 -14.36 5.74 -7.75
N ALA A 86 -13.08 5.87 -8.08
CA ALA A 86 -12.44 7.19 -8.17
C ALA A 86 -13.15 8.03 -9.25
N PRO A 87 -13.41 9.32 -9.00
CA PRO A 87 -13.99 10.17 -10.01
C PRO A 87 -13.07 10.27 -11.23
N PHE A 88 -13.66 10.40 -12.39
CA PHE A 88 -12.95 10.57 -13.67
C PHE A 88 -11.91 11.71 -13.64
N THR A 89 -12.13 12.67 -12.77
CA THR A 89 -11.25 13.83 -12.56
C THR A 89 -10.03 13.55 -11.69
N ALA A 90 -9.91 12.37 -11.06
CA ALA A 90 -8.81 12.06 -10.15
C ALA A 90 -7.44 12.01 -10.86
N TRP A 91 -7.41 11.55 -12.11
CA TRP A 91 -6.20 11.39 -12.90
C TRP A 91 -6.40 11.89 -14.33
N ASP A 92 -5.35 12.37 -14.98
CA ASP A 92 -5.36 12.62 -16.42
C ASP A 92 -5.22 11.33 -17.19
N GLU A 93 -4.39 10.40 -16.68
CA GLU A 93 -4.22 9.09 -17.27
C GLU A 93 -3.99 8.00 -16.21
N VAL A 94 -4.61 6.83 -16.43
CA VAL A 94 -4.38 5.60 -15.65
C VAL A 94 -4.23 4.44 -16.63
N SER A 95 -3.02 3.95 -16.79
CA SER A 95 -2.74 2.78 -17.64
C SER A 95 -1.47 2.06 -17.18
N SER A 96 -1.28 0.82 -17.60
CA SER A 96 -0.05 0.05 -17.29
C SER A 96 1.19 0.55 -18.03
N THR A 97 1.00 1.40 -19.03
CA THR A 97 2.05 1.91 -19.91
C THR A 97 2.36 3.38 -19.67
N VAL A 98 1.51 4.12 -18.94
CA VAL A 98 1.72 5.55 -18.69
C VAL A 98 3.01 5.79 -17.92
N SER A 99 3.68 6.85 -18.29
CA SER A 99 4.95 7.31 -17.74
C SER A 99 4.87 8.80 -17.43
N PHE A 100 5.79 9.32 -16.64
CA PHE A 100 5.96 10.77 -16.48
C PHE A 100 6.32 11.48 -17.79
N ARG A 101 6.90 10.75 -18.76
CA ARG A 101 7.25 11.25 -20.11
C ARG A 101 6.03 11.58 -20.98
N ASP A 102 4.84 11.10 -20.59
CA ASP A 102 3.58 11.41 -21.29
C ASP A 102 3.00 12.77 -20.88
N ALA A 103 3.58 13.40 -19.85
CA ALA A 103 3.17 14.73 -19.43
C ALA A 103 3.42 15.79 -20.54
N PRO A 104 2.46 16.69 -20.79
CA PRO A 104 2.68 17.83 -21.67
C PRO A 104 3.91 18.64 -21.22
N LYS A 105 4.75 19.06 -22.17
CA LYS A 105 6.03 19.73 -21.88
C LYS A 105 5.92 21.04 -21.11
N ASP A 106 4.78 21.67 -21.19
CA ASP A 106 4.45 22.95 -20.53
C ASP A 106 3.80 22.77 -19.15
N LYS A 107 3.61 21.52 -18.68
CA LYS A 107 2.99 21.22 -17.40
C LYS A 107 3.94 20.49 -16.45
N PRO A 108 3.94 20.84 -15.17
CA PRO A 108 4.52 19.99 -14.15
C PRO A 108 3.72 18.70 -14.02
N PHE A 109 4.38 17.61 -13.61
CA PHE A 109 3.72 16.32 -13.46
C PHE A 109 3.71 15.84 -12.00
N PHE A 110 2.69 15.04 -11.69
CA PHE A 110 2.62 14.14 -10.56
C PHE A 110 2.41 12.72 -11.08
N TYR A 111 3.40 11.86 -10.90
CA TYR A 111 3.37 10.50 -11.41
C TYR A 111 3.48 9.48 -10.29
N VAL A 112 2.60 8.50 -10.27
CA VAL A 112 2.67 7.37 -9.35
C VAL A 112 3.02 6.11 -10.13
N TRP A 113 4.19 5.57 -9.87
CA TRP A 113 4.59 4.27 -10.39
C TRP A 113 4.27 3.19 -9.35
N ASN A 114 3.53 2.17 -9.78
CA ASN A 114 3.20 1.01 -8.97
C ASN A 114 3.89 -0.22 -9.52
N THR A 115 4.46 -1.05 -8.65
CA THR A 115 4.99 -2.34 -9.02
C THR A 115 4.28 -3.48 -8.31
N LEU A 116 4.10 -4.59 -9.02
CA LEU A 116 3.66 -5.85 -8.44
C LEU A 116 4.81 -6.79 -8.09
N LEU A 117 6.07 -6.42 -8.36
CA LEU A 117 7.23 -7.30 -8.12
C LEU A 117 7.30 -7.80 -6.68
N THR A 118 6.98 -6.95 -5.71
CA THR A 118 6.96 -7.31 -4.29
C THR A 118 5.57 -7.69 -3.77
N HIS A 119 4.54 -7.78 -4.63
CA HIS A 119 3.22 -8.22 -4.23
C HIS A 119 3.23 -9.71 -3.78
N GLU A 120 2.33 -10.08 -2.86
CA GLU A 120 2.28 -11.45 -2.32
C GLU A 120 2.10 -12.53 -3.39
N SER A 121 1.40 -12.24 -4.50
CA SER A 121 1.26 -13.19 -5.60
C SER A 121 2.59 -13.54 -6.25
N ARG A 122 3.58 -12.67 -6.19
CA ARG A 122 4.88 -12.91 -6.81
C ARG A 122 5.74 -13.93 -6.06
N ILE A 123 5.32 -14.36 -4.89
CA ILE A 123 5.95 -15.51 -4.22
C ILE A 123 5.71 -16.79 -5.04
N TRP A 124 4.47 -17.02 -5.52
CA TRP A 124 4.16 -18.21 -6.32
C TRP A 124 4.23 -17.99 -7.84
N GLU A 125 3.81 -16.83 -8.35
CA GLU A 125 3.81 -16.54 -9.80
C GLU A 125 5.22 -16.44 -10.40
N ARG A 126 6.22 -16.14 -9.57
CA ARG A 126 7.63 -16.07 -9.96
C ARG A 126 8.45 -17.27 -9.45
N SER A 127 7.80 -18.36 -9.04
CA SER A 127 8.47 -19.55 -8.49
C SER A 127 9.44 -20.21 -9.47
N ASN A 128 9.18 -20.09 -10.77
CA ASN A 128 10.03 -20.60 -11.85
C ASN A 128 11.21 -19.68 -12.22
N ILE A 129 11.27 -18.45 -11.68
CA ILE A 129 12.38 -17.53 -11.92
C ILE A 129 13.49 -17.84 -10.93
N PRO A 130 14.77 -17.94 -11.36
CA PRO A 130 15.88 -18.19 -10.45
C PRO A 130 15.90 -17.20 -9.27
N LEU A 131 16.32 -17.71 -8.12
CA LEU A 131 16.56 -16.89 -6.93
C LEU A 131 17.89 -16.17 -7.05
N THR A 132 17.93 -14.87 -6.80
CA THR A 132 19.17 -14.11 -6.64
C THR A 132 19.69 -14.21 -5.19
N VAL A 133 18.76 -14.23 -4.21
CA VAL A 133 19.06 -14.50 -2.80
C VAL A 133 18.93 -15.98 -2.50
N LYS A 134 19.96 -16.58 -1.91
CA LYS A 134 19.97 -18.04 -1.62
C LYS A 134 19.18 -18.35 -0.34
N PRO A 135 18.40 -19.44 -0.30
CA PRO A 135 17.62 -19.81 0.89
C PRO A 135 18.47 -20.03 2.16
N LYS A 136 19.73 -20.44 2.03
CA LYS A 136 20.65 -20.63 3.16
C LYS A 136 21.12 -19.31 3.80
N ASP A 137 21.05 -18.20 3.04
CA ASP A 137 21.60 -16.92 3.45
C ASP A 137 20.52 -16.00 4.06
N VAL A 138 19.25 -16.45 4.10
CA VAL A 138 18.16 -15.66 4.69
C VAL A 138 18.07 -15.85 6.20
N GLU A 139 17.83 -14.76 6.91
CA GLU A 139 17.46 -14.77 8.31
C GLU A 139 15.98 -15.12 8.46
N ILE A 140 15.68 -16.10 9.32
CA ILE A 140 14.32 -16.52 9.60
C ILE A 140 13.85 -15.83 10.89
N PRO A 141 12.72 -15.08 10.84
CA PRO A 141 12.12 -14.58 12.06
C PRO A 141 11.83 -15.71 13.07
N SER A 142 12.12 -15.50 14.34
CA SER A 142 12.01 -16.51 15.40
C SER A 142 10.62 -17.15 15.56
N TYR A 143 9.59 -16.55 15.00
CA TYR A 143 8.22 -17.07 15.01
C TYR A 143 7.91 -17.99 13.83
N PHE A 144 8.88 -18.28 12.98
CA PHE A 144 8.75 -19.27 11.92
C PHE A 144 9.69 -20.46 12.16
N PRO A 145 9.26 -21.69 11.86
CA PRO A 145 10.16 -22.84 11.89
C PRO A 145 11.20 -22.75 10.76
N ASP A 146 12.39 -23.23 11.04
CA ASP A 146 13.45 -23.31 10.05
C ASP A 146 13.26 -24.56 9.15
N ILE A 147 12.44 -24.39 8.13
CA ILE A 147 12.15 -25.43 7.13
C ILE A 147 12.38 -24.91 5.71
N PRO A 148 12.61 -25.80 4.73
CA PRO A 148 12.91 -25.40 3.36
C PRO A 148 11.87 -24.47 2.73
N GLU A 149 10.58 -24.69 2.96
CA GLU A 149 9.49 -23.89 2.42
C GLU A 149 9.54 -22.46 2.93
N VAL A 150 9.84 -22.26 4.22
CA VAL A 150 10.00 -20.93 4.84
C VAL A 150 11.20 -20.21 4.25
N ARG A 151 12.37 -20.89 4.19
CA ARG A 151 13.59 -20.32 3.61
C ARG A 151 13.41 -19.92 2.16
N ASN A 152 12.78 -20.77 1.36
CA ASN A 152 12.56 -20.52 -0.06
C ASN A 152 11.64 -19.31 -0.30
N ASP A 153 10.54 -19.20 0.45
CA ASP A 153 9.60 -18.08 0.27
C ASP A 153 10.19 -16.75 0.77
N ILE A 154 11.00 -16.77 1.84
CA ILE A 154 11.75 -15.59 2.29
C ILE A 154 12.81 -15.21 1.24
N ALA A 155 13.57 -16.16 0.70
CA ALA A 155 14.54 -15.88 -0.35
C ALA A 155 13.86 -15.33 -1.62
N ARG A 156 12.69 -15.87 -1.99
CA ARG A 156 11.87 -15.34 -3.09
C ARG A 156 11.42 -13.90 -2.83
N LYS A 157 11.00 -13.58 -1.60
CA LYS A 157 10.65 -12.23 -1.22
C LYS A 157 11.82 -11.27 -1.44
N TYR A 158 13.02 -11.60 -0.97
CA TYR A 158 14.21 -10.77 -1.14
C TYR A 158 14.65 -10.64 -2.61
N SER A 159 14.64 -11.74 -3.36
CA SER A 159 14.92 -11.71 -4.81
C SER A 159 13.92 -10.81 -5.58
N ASN A 160 12.67 -10.76 -5.14
CA ASN A 160 11.67 -9.87 -5.71
C ASN A 160 11.91 -8.39 -5.33
N ILE A 161 12.48 -8.14 -4.14
CA ILE A 161 12.87 -6.78 -3.71
C ILE A 161 14.04 -6.29 -4.56
N GLU A 162 15.06 -7.11 -4.81
CA GLU A 162 16.17 -6.77 -5.71
C GLU A 162 15.68 -6.42 -7.12
N ALA A 163 14.78 -7.26 -7.68
CA ALA A 163 14.19 -6.96 -8.98
C ALA A 163 13.34 -5.68 -9.00
N MET A 164 12.73 -5.29 -7.88
CA MET A 164 12.03 -4.02 -7.74
C MET A 164 13.03 -2.86 -7.68
N ASP A 165 14.11 -3.01 -6.94
CA ASP A 165 15.17 -1.99 -6.80
C ASP A 165 15.80 -1.65 -8.15
N GLU A 166 16.08 -2.66 -8.98
CA GLU A 166 16.54 -2.47 -10.36
C GLU A 166 15.56 -1.59 -11.16
N LYS A 167 14.25 -1.83 -11.03
CA LYS A 167 13.22 -1.02 -11.70
C LYS A 167 13.13 0.41 -11.19
N VAL A 168 13.34 0.62 -9.88
CA VAL A 168 13.45 1.97 -9.32
C VAL A 168 14.66 2.69 -9.90
N GLY A 169 15.81 2.01 -10.01
CA GLY A 169 17.02 2.53 -10.65
C GLY A 169 16.78 2.97 -12.10
N GLU A 170 16.07 2.15 -12.90
CA GLU A 170 15.70 2.49 -14.27
C GLU A 170 14.89 3.80 -14.35
N ILE A 171 13.91 4.01 -13.45
CA ILE A 171 13.09 5.22 -13.44
C ILE A 171 13.92 6.45 -13.05
N ILE A 172 14.81 6.30 -12.08
CA ILE A 172 15.70 7.38 -11.66
C ILE A 172 16.65 7.76 -12.83
N SER A 173 17.21 6.76 -13.52
CA SER A 173 18.05 6.98 -14.69
C SER A 173 17.31 7.72 -15.82
N GLN A 174 16.03 7.38 -16.05
CA GLN A 174 15.20 8.09 -17.03
C GLN A 174 14.99 9.57 -16.66
N LEU A 175 14.78 9.87 -15.38
CA LEU A 175 14.67 11.26 -14.91
C LEU A 175 16.00 12.03 -15.11
N GLU A 176 17.13 11.36 -14.92
CA GLU A 176 18.45 11.93 -15.13
C GLU A 176 18.73 12.19 -16.62
N GLU A 177 18.47 11.21 -17.49
CA GLU A 177 18.58 11.31 -18.95
C GLU A 177 17.75 12.47 -19.51
N ASP A 178 16.54 12.68 -18.96
CA ASP A 178 15.64 13.75 -19.40
C ASP A 178 15.98 15.11 -18.75
N GLY A 179 17.01 15.19 -17.90
CA GLY A 179 17.40 16.41 -17.18
C GLY A 179 16.39 16.87 -16.13
N LEU A 180 15.50 15.97 -15.67
CA LEU A 180 14.42 16.27 -14.74
C LEU A 180 14.76 15.95 -13.28
N LEU A 181 15.81 15.15 -13.03
CA LEU A 181 16.12 14.62 -11.70
C LEU A 181 16.33 15.73 -10.65
N GLU A 182 17.00 16.82 -11.01
CA GLU A 182 17.27 17.94 -10.10
C GLU A 182 16.08 18.93 -9.96
N ASN A 183 14.98 18.65 -10.62
CA ASN A 183 13.72 19.38 -10.46
C ASN A 183 12.55 18.46 -10.07
N THR A 184 12.85 17.26 -9.59
CA THR A 184 11.83 16.26 -9.21
C THR A 184 12.02 15.82 -7.77
N ILE A 185 10.95 15.92 -6.97
CA ILE A 185 10.85 15.29 -5.65
C ILE A 185 10.45 13.84 -5.87
N ILE A 186 11.25 12.91 -5.35
CA ILE A 186 10.97 11.47 -5.44
C ILE A 186 10.57 10.96 -4.05
N MET A 187 9.41 10.32 -3.97
CA MET A 187 8.95 9.65 -2.75
C MET A 187 8.84 8.15 -3.00
N PHE A 188 9.54 7.35 -2.21
CA PHE A 188 9.46 5.89 -2.24
C PHE A 188 8.82 5.40 -0.95
N TRP A 189 7.78 4.57 -1.07
CA TRP A 189 7.11 3.95 0.08
C TRP A 189 6.47 2.60 -0.28
N SER A 190 6.06 1.85 0.74
CA SER A 190 5.18 0.69 0.58
C SER A 190 3.78 1.00 1.13
N ASP A 191 2.73 0.48 0.49
CA ASP A 191 1.34 0.70 0.92
C ASP A 191 0.94 -0.12 2.16
N HIS A 192 1.72 -1.12 2.53
CA HIS A 192 1.62 -1.94 3.75
C HIS A 192 2.92 -2.72 3.97
N GLY A 193 3.05 -3.39 5.10
CA GLY A 193 4.19 -4.25 5.40
C GLY A 193 4.33 -5.42 4.45
N GLY A 194 5.35 -6.25 4.65
CA GLY A 194 5.75 -7.33 3.75
C GLY A 194 4.64 -8.33 3.40
N ASN A 195 4.94 -9.21 2.50
CA ASN A 195 3.96 -10.07 1.83
C ASN A 195 3.80 -11.49 2.46
N LEU A 196 4.51 -11.78 3.55
CA LEU A 196 4.43 -13.06 4.25
C LEU A 196 3.46 -13.01 5.44
N LEU A 197 3.29 -14.15 6.15
CA LEU A 197 2.48 -14.22 7.37
C LEU A 197 2.93 -13.20 8.42
N ARG A 198 1.98 -12.69 9.22
CA ARG A 198 2.17 -11.68 10.26
C ARG A 198 2.60 -10.29 9.74
N GLN A 199 2.67 -10.09 8.44
CA GLN A 199 3.05 -8.83 7.78
C GLN A 199 1.81 -8.15 7.17
N LYS A 200 1.56 -8.29 5.86
CA LYS A 200 0.33 -7.80 5.24
C LYS A 200 -0.90 -8.26 6.04
N ARG A 201 -1.88 -7.40 6.23
CA ARG A 201 -3.11 -7.60 7.02
C ARG A 201 -2.94 -7.55 8.54
N ALA A 202 -1.72 -7.48 9.07
CA ALA A 202 -1.50 -7.30 10.50
C ALA A 202 -1.52 -5.82 10.89
N VAL A 203 -2.00 -5.52 12.11
CA VAL A 203 -2.02 -4.16 12.68
C VAL A 203 -0.85 -3.88 13.63
N GLY A 204 0.10 -4.79 13.71
CA GLY A 204 1.38 -4.60 14.38
C GLY A 204 2.45 -4.00 13.45
N ASN A 205 3.65 -3.76 13.99
CA ASN A 205 4.75 -3.13 13.26
C ASN A 205 5.07 -3.81 11.93
N SER A 206 5.13 -5.12 11.87
CA SER A 206 5.44 -5.85 10.63
C SER A 206 4.43 -5.64 9.49
N GLY A 207 3.22 -5.19 9.82
CA GLY A 207 2.19 -4.86 8.85
C GLY A 207 2.04 -3.37 8.55
N LEU A 208 2.42 -2.49 9.49
CA LEU A 208 2.18 -1.06 9.42
C LEU A 208 3.45 -0.21 9.31
N ASN A 209 4.58 -0.66 9.85
CA ASN A 209 5.85 0.07 9.71
C ASN A 209 6.43 -0.22 8.32
N VAL A 210 6.36 0.78 7.45
CA VAL A 210 6.78 0.71 6.05
C VAL A 210 7.88 1.72 5.77
N PRO A 211 8.77 1.47 4.80
CA PRO A 211 9.76 2.46 4.40
C PRO A 211 9.07 3.71 3.82
N LEU A 212 9.64 4.87 4.12
CA LEU A 212 9.35 6.13 3.46
C LEU A 212 10.68 6.85 3.22
N ILE A 213 11.06 7.03 1.98
CA ILE A 213 12.27 7.75 1.58
C ILE A 213 11.83 8.92 0.71
N ILE A 214 12.34 10.11 1.01
CA ILE A 214 12.06 11.31 0.22
C ILE A 214 13.38 11.87 -0.27
N ARG A 215 13.53 11.98 -1.59
CA ARG A 215 14.63 12.69 -2.23
C ARG A 215 14.14 14.07 -2.65
N TYR A 216 14.78 15.08 -2.13
CA TYR A 216 14.58 16.46 -2.57
C TYR A 216 15.61 16.86 -3.65
N PRO A 217 15.24 17.77 -4.58
CA PRO A 217 16.19 18.40 -5.47
C PRO A 217 17.37 19.04 -4.73
N ASN A 218 18.51 19.14 -5.40
CA ASN A 218 19.72 19.80 -4.87
C ASN A 218 20.25 19.20 -3.54
N LYS A 219 19.91 17.93 -3.26
CA LYS A 219 20.37 17.19 -2.06
C LYS A 219 19.99 17.88 -0.74
N ILE A 220 18.90 18.63 -0.70
CA ILE A 220 18.38 19.21 0.54
C ILE A 220 18.13 18.07 1.54
N ASP A 221 18.64 18.23 2.75
CA ASP A 221 18.52 17.28 3.86
C ASP A 221 19.02 15.85 3.56
N ALA A 222 19.89 15.70 2.55
CA ALA A 222 20.42 14.40 2.17
C ALA A 222 21.14 13.70 3.33
N GLY A 223 20.85 12.41 3.53
CA GLY A 223 21.45 11.58 4.59
C GLY A 223 20.82 11.77 5.97
N THR A 224 19.77 12.57 6.11
CA THR A 224 19.07 12.71 7.39
C THR A 224 18.11 11.55 7.63
N VAL A 225 17.87 11.23 8.90
CA VAL A 225 16.85 10.30 9.38
C VAL A 225 15.87 11.10 10.22
N ASP A 226 14.59 10.91 9.96
CA ASP A 226 13.51 11.55 10.70
C ASP A 226 12.71 10.48 11.46
N ASP A 227 12.80 10.48 12.77
CA ASP A 227 12.18 9.50 13.66
C ASP A 227 10.75 9.87 14.08
N ARG A 228 10.18 10.94 13.53
CA ARG A 228 8.79 11.31 13.84
C ARG A 228 7.80 10.25 13.37
N ILE A 229 6.69 10.13 14.07
CA ILE A 229 5.61 9.25 13.65
C ILE A 229 4.93 9.83 12.42
N VAL A 230 4.93 9.07 11.33
CA VAL A 230 4.29 9.41 10.05
C VAL A 230 3.25 8.36 9.72
N SER A 231 2.14 8.77 9.12
CA SER A 231 1.13 7.87 8.57
C SER A 231 1.04 8.06 7.05
N LEU A 232 0.72 7.00 6.32
CA LEU A 232 0.59 7.09 4.85
C LEU A 232 -0.46 8.12 4.39
N MET A 233 -1.43 8.47 5.24
CA MET A 233 -2.38 9.56 4.93
C MET A 233 -1.74 10.95 4.95
N ASP A 234 -0.50 11.07 5.48
CA ASP A 234 0.25 12.32 5.51
C ASP A 234 0.89 12.64 4.15
N LEU A 235 0.97 11.65 3.24
CA LEU A 235 1.58 11.84 1.91
C LEU A 235 0.83 12.88 1.08
N GLY A 236 -0.49 12.78 0.97
CA GLY A 236 -1.28 13.75 0.19
C GLY A 236 -1.10 15.20 0.67
N PRO A 237 -1.35 15.53 1.95
CA PRO A 237 -1.12 16.88 2.46
C PRO A 237 0.35 17.32 2.37
N THR A 238 1.32 16.40 2.47
CA THR A 238 2.74 16.71 2.29
C THR A 238 3.05 17.13 0.85
N VAL A 239 2.55 16.37 -0.13
CA VAL A 239 2.70 16.74 -1.55
C VAL A 239 2.12 18.13 -1.81
N LEU A 240 0.89 18.40 -1.35
CA LEU A 240 0.27 19.71 -1.51
C LEU A 240 1.10 20.82 -0.85
N SER A 241 1.59 20.58 0.38
CA SER A 241 2.40 21.54 1.14
C SER A 241 3.72 21.87 0.45
N LEU A 242 4.42 20.86 -0.09
CA LEU A 242 5.67 21.03 -0.85
C LEU A 242 5.47 21.86 -2.12
N LEU A 243 4.28 21.79 -2.70
CA LEU A 243 3.91 22.56 -3.88
C LEU A 243 3.25 23.93 -3.55
N ASN A 244 3.32 24.38 -2.29
CA ASN A 244 2.69 25.60 -1.78
C ASN A 244 1.16 25.64 -1.93
N ILE A 245 0.52 24.48 -2.06
CA ILE A 245 -0.93 24.33 -2.10
C ILE A 245 -1.41 23.99 -0.70
N LYS A 246 -2.38 24.76 -0.19
CA LYS A 246 -2.90 24.56 1.17
C LYS A 246 -3.73 23.27 1.24
N PRO A 247 -3.37 22.32 2.12
CA PRO A 247 -4.15 21.11 2.32
C PRO A 247 -5.55 21.40 2.84
N PRO A 248 -6.58 20.63 2.46
CA PRO A 248 -7.93 20.75 2.99
C PRO A 248 -8.00 20.54 4.50
N LYS A 249 -8.79 21.36 5.21
CA LYS A 249 -8.92 21.29 6.68
C LYS A 249 -9.54 19.98 7.21
N HIS A 250 -10.25 19.24 6.36
CA HIS A 250 -10.90 17.98 6.76
C HIS A 250 -9.97 16.76 6.70
N TYR A 251 -8.74 16.92 6.23
CA TYR A 251 -7.76 15.84 6.24
C TYR A 251 -7.42 15.43 7.68
N ASP A 252 -7.30 14.11 7.91
CA ASP A 252 -6.74 13.55 9.14
C ASP A 252 -5.21 13.48 9.05
N GLY A 253 -4.69 13.46 7.81
CA GLY A 253 -3.28 13.54 7.48
C GLY A 253 -2.70 14.92 7.74
N LYS A 254 -1.42 14.95 8.11
CA LYS A 254 -0.64 16.15 8.39
C LYS A 254 0.48 16.31 7.36
N ALA A 255 0.73 17.53 6.91
CA ALA A 255 1.92 17.79 6.13
C ALA A 255 3.16 17.66 7.00
N ILE A 256 4.10 16.83 6.60
CA ILE A 256 5.38 16.59 7.31
C ILE A 256 6.54 17.42 6.76
N ALA A 257 6.30 18.16 5.69
CA ALA A 257 7.28 19.06 5.06
C ALA A 257 6.58 20.14 4.25
N GLY A 258 7.32 21.19 3.88
CA GLY A 258 6.85 22.27 3.02
C GLY A 258 6.19 23.41 3.77
N ARG A 259 5.56 24.31 3.01
CA ARG A 259 5.00 25.59 3.54
C ARG A 259 3.96 25.39 4.64
N TYR A 260 3.22 24.30 4.60
CA TYR A 260 2.11 24.02 5.52
C TYR A 260 2.44 22.84 6.44
N GLU A 261 3.74 22.65 6.75
CA GLU A 261 4.19 21.65 7.71
C GLU A 261 3.49 21.85 9.06
N GLU A 262 3.06 20.73 9.66
CA GLU A 262 2.36 20.71 10.93
C GLU A 262 3.21 20.04 12.02
N SER A 263 2.88 20.31 13.26
CA SER A 263 3.53 19.64 14.41
C SER A 263 3.41 18.11 14.28
N PRO A 264 4.47 17.35 14.58
CA PRO A 264 4.46 15.90 14.54
C PRO A 264 3.26 15.30 15.27
N ARG A 265 2.76 14.18 14.77
CA ARG A 265 1.71 13.43 15.47
C ARG A 265 2.30 12.70 16.67
N GLN A 266 1.52 12.58 17.73
CA GLN A 266 1.91 11.81 18.92
C GLN A 266 1.55 10.31 18.76
N TYR A 267 0.52 9.99 17.98
CA TYR A 267 0.02 8.64 17.80
C TYR A 267 -0.26 8.33 16.33
N ALA A 268 -0.03 7.06 15.96
CA ALA A 268 -0.57 6.50 14.72
C ALA A 268 -1.55 5.37 15.05
N PHE A 269 -2.57 5.20 14.18
CA PHE A 269 -3.63 4.22 14.38
C PHE A 269 -3.69 3.24 13.22
N GLY A 270 -3.92 1.96 13.55
CA GLY A 270 -4.13 0.90 12.58
C GLY A 270 -5.49 0.25 12.73
N THR A 271 -6.04 -0.23 11.63
CA THR A 271 -7.30 -0.97 11.58
C THR A 271 -7.18 -2.18 10.69
N ALA A 272 -7.73 -3.31 11.13
CA ALA A 272 -7.96 -4.48 10.29
C ALA A 272 -9.34 -5.02 10.60
N ASP A 273 -10.12 -5.22 9.56
CA ASP A 273 -11.46 -5.80 9.65
C ASP A 273 -11.52 -6.99 8.67
N ARG A 274 -12.41 -6.96 7.70
CA ARG A 274 -12.54 -8.04 6.75
C ARG A 274 -11.50 -7.94 5.63
N PHE A 275 -10.89 -9.08 5.29
CA PHE A 275 -10.06 -9.28 4.11
C PHE A 275 -10.58 -10.49 3.32
N ASP A 276 -11.04 -10.25 2.10
CA ASP A 276 -11.65 -11.29 1.29
C ASP A 276 -12.75 -12.04 2.08
N GLU A 277 -12.71 -13.37 2.17
CA GLU A 277 -13.65 -14.19 2.94
C GLU A 277 -13.40 -14.20 4.46
N SER A 278 -12.33 -13.60 4.94
CA SER A 278 -11.95 -13.65 6.35
C SER A 278 -12.37 -12.39 7.09
N THR A 279 -13.25 -12.53 8.05
CA THR A 279 -13.67 -11.46 8.95
C THR A 279 -12.79 -11.45 10.19
N ASP A 280 -12.38 -10.26 10.59
CA ASP A 280 -11.66 -9.99 11.84
C ASP A 280 -12.03 -8.58 12.30
N MET A 281 -11.65 -8.19 13.49
CA MET A 281 -11.82 -6.82 13.97
C MET A 281 -10.72 -6.47 14.96
N GLN A 282 -9.71 -5.76 14.48
CA GLN A 282 -8.58 -5.32 15.29
C GLN A 282 -8.33 -3.82 15.12
N ARG A 283 -7.87 -3.20 16.19
CA ARG A 283 -7.42 -1.78 16.22
C ARG A 283 -6.07 -1.71 16.90
N SER A 284 -5.19 -0.86 16.39
CA SER A 284 -3.92 -0.59 17.06
C SER A 284 -3.66 0.89 17.22
N VAL A 285 -2.86 1.22 18.23
CA VAL A 285 -2.28 2.53 18.43
C VAL A 285 -0.79 2.37 18.72
N LEU A 286 0.01 3.23 18.08
CA LEU A 286 1.46 3.35 18.26
C LEU A 286 1.75 4.74 18.81
N ASP A 287 2.63 4.83 19.85
CA ASP A 287 3.12 6.09 20.44
C ASP A 287 4.62 6.35 20.19
N GLY A 288 5.22 5.61 19.25
CA GLY A 288 6.66 5.66 18.95
C GLY A 288 7.50 4.64 19.74
N ARG A 289 7.04 4.19 20.89
CA ARG A 289 7.73 3.16 21.70
C ARG A 289 6.91 1.88 21.83
N TYR A 290 5.59 2.02 22.07
CA TYR A 290 4.69 0.90 22.30
C TYR A 290 3.64 0.80 21.20
N VAL A 291 3.24 -0.42 20.91
CA VAL A 291 2.07 -0.73 20.08
C VAL A 291 1.07 -1.46 20.95
N TYR A 292 -0.11 -0.86 21.15
CA TYR A 292 -1.23 -1.53 21.78
C TYR A 292 -2.20 -2.01 20.71
N ILE A 293 -2.56 -3.29 20.76
CA ILE A 293 -3.52 -3.90 19.84
C ILE A 293 -4.72 -4.38 20.64
N LYS A 294 -5.92 -3.89 20.29
CA LYS A 294 -7.19 -4.40 20.80
C LYS A 294 -7.78 -5.33 19.75
N ASN A 295 -7.92 -6.60 20.13
CA ASN A 295 -8.65 -7.60 19.36
C ASN A 295 -10.10 -7.66 19.87
N PHE A 296 -11.07 -7.44 18.96
CA PHE A 296 -12.50 -7.48 19.28
C PHE A 296 -13.13 -8.84 18.97
N MET A 297 -12.37 -9.74 18.34
CA MET A 297 -12.77 -11.10 18.00
C MET A 297 -11.71 -12.10 18.51
N PRO A 298 -11.48 -12.16 19.85
CA PRO A 298 -10.40 -12.96 20.44
C PRO A 298 -10.56 -14.46 20.25
N GLU A 299 -11.75 -14.92 19.88
CA GLU A 299 -12.05 -16.31 19.53
C GLU A 299 -11.45 -16.72 18.17
N LEU A 300 -11.06 -15.77 17.35
CA LEU A 300 -10.42 -16.04 16.06
C LEU A 300 -8.91 -16.19 16.24
N PRO A 301 -8.28 -17.09 15.48
CA PRO A 301 -6.83 -17.22 15.51
C PRO A 301 -6.16 -15.94 15.02
N LEU A 302 -4.99 -15.60 15.56
CA LEU A 302 -4.23 -14.42 15.17
C LEU A 302 -3.89 -14.41 13.67
N ILE A 303 -3.68 -15.59 13.10
CA ILE A 303 -3.46 -15.80 11.66
C ILE A 303 -4.66 -16.56 11.11
N TYR A 304 -5.60 -15.84 10.54
CA TYR A 304 -6.78 -16.46 9.94
C TYR A 304 -6.48 -17.02 8.55
N ARG A 305 -7.26 -18.03 8.18
CA ARG A 305 -7.23 -18.70 6.89
C ARG A 305 -7.71 -17.76 5.80
N ASN A 306 -6.96 -17.68 4.69
CA ASN A 306 -7.34 -16.92 3.51
C ASN A 306 -6.86 -17.65 2.26
N LYS A 307 -7.79 -18.04 1.38
CA LYS A 307 -7.52 -18.85 0.18
C LYS A 307 -6.47 -18.23 -0.74
N TYR A 308 -6.50 -16.92 -0.89
CA TYR A 308 -5.53 -16.23 -1.72
C TYR A 308 -4.10 -16.37 -1.18
N ARG A 309 -3.95 -16.22 0.12
CA ARG A 309 -2.66 -16.29 0.82
C ARG A 309 -2.14 -17.71 0.98
N GLU A 310 -3.03 -18.70 1.04
CA GLU A 310 -2.67 -20.12 1.13
C GLU A 310 -1.98 -20.64 -0.14
N ARG A 311 -1.95 -19.87 -1.21
CA ARG A 311 -1.13 -20.14 -2.42
C ARG A 311 0.38 -19.97 -2.17
N ILE A 312 0.78 -19.29 -1.11
CA ILE A 312 2.18 -19.21 -0.68
C ILE A 312 2.57 -20.54 -0.03
N THR A 313 3.67 -21.15 -0.48
CA THR A 313 4.06 -22.52 -0.11
C THR A 313 4.26 -22.67 1.40
N MET A 314 4.97 -21.73 2.03
CA MET A 314 5.17 -21.76 3.48
C MET A 314 3.83 -21.69 4.25
N ASN A 315 2.84 -20.93 3.76
CA ASN A 315 1.57 -20.82 4.45
C ASN A 315 0.81 -22.13 4.46
N SER A 316 0.70 -22.80 3.31
CA SER A 316 0.07 -24.11 3.20
C SER A 316 0.80 -25.15 4.06
N LYS A 317 2.14 -25.10 4.09
CA LYS A 317 2.95 -26.00 4.90
C LYS A 317 2.75 -25.78 6.39
N LEU A 318 2.75 -24.53 6.86
CA LEU A 318 2.51 -24.21 8.27
C LEU A 318 1.12 -24.64 8.72
N ILE A 319 0.09 -24.41 7.89
CA ILE A 319 -1.26 -24.89 8.16
C ILE A 319 -1.32 -26.42 8.27
N GLN A 320 -0.61 -27.14 7.40
CA GLN A 320 -0.50 -28.59 7.47
C GLN A 320 0.20 -29.04 8.77
N MET A 321 1.27 -28.37 9.16
CA MET A 321 2.00 -28.68 10.40
C MET A 321 1.14 -28.44 11.63
N ASP A 322 0.41 -27.34 11.66
CA ASP A 322 -0.56 -27.01 12.73
C ASP A 322 -1.63 -28.10 12.86
N SER A 323 -2.23 -28.50 11.73
CA SER A 323 -3.26 -29.56 11.73
C SER A 323 -2.74 -30.95 12.17
N LEU A 324 -1.43 -31.15 12.20
CA LEU A 324 -0.77 -32.38 12.64
C LEU A 324 -0.12 -32.23 14.04
N ASP A 325 -0.39 -31.10 14.72
CA ASP A 325 0.21 -30.77 16.03
C ASP A 325 1.75 -30.79 16.02
N LYS A 326 2.32 -30.24 14.94
CA LYS A 326 3.77 -30.19 14.69
C LYS A 326 4.36 -28.78 14.72
N LEU A 327 3.55 -27.78 15.09
CA LEU A 327 4.03 -26.45 15.43
C LEU A 327 4.07 -26.35 16.96
N GLU A 328 5.28 -26.15 17.51
CA GLU A 328 5.48 -25.87 18.94
C GLU A 328 5.31 -24.36 19.21
#